data_717375a259519185e5093f5ecab98c5b
#
_entry.id   717375a259519185e5093f5ecab98c5b
#
_cell.length_a   1.000
_cell.length_b   1.000
_cell.length_c   1.000
_cell.angle_alpha   90.00
_cell.angle_beta   90.00
_cell.angle_gamma   90.00
#
_symmetry.space_group_name_H-M   'P 1'
#
loop_
_entity.id
_entity.type
_entity.pdbx_description
1 polymer ?
#
loop_
_entity_poly.entity_id
_entity_poly.type
_entity_poly.pdbx_seq_one_letter_code
_entity_poly.pdbx_strand_id
1 'polypeptide(L)'
;EQDKGLIVGQLGPSSHKTVDIYGLNLKLEPVSPSMGTIVHGIDLETDCKKPEVVEFLRNLWLERRVIMFRGQENLSRDGLIKFAECFGELGSHHGERDHIPSAPMSSDEYPDILELKSGEKSPSAASEWHSDATWSPRPPMGSILICREAPPVGGDTNFCDAYGLWEGLHPSIKDQV
;
A
#
# COMPACT_ATOMS: atom_id res chain seq x y z
N GLU A 1 21.92 26.97 -1.72
CA GLU A 1 21.15 25.98 -0.93
C GLU A 1 19.87 25.73 -1.66
N GLN A 2 19.89 24.69 -2.49
CA GLN A 2 18.80 24.39 -3.38
C GLN A 2 17.89 23.39 -2.68
N ASP A 3 16.72 23.84 -2.36
CA ASP A 3 15.58 23.01 -2.00
C ASP A 3 15.30 22.05 -3.18
N LYS A 4 15.89 20.87 -3.10
CA LYS A 4 15.63 19.79 -4.08
C LYS A 4 14.38 19.02 -3.63
N GLY A 5 13.29 19.73 -3.50
CA GLY A 5 11.97 19.10 -3.49
C GLY A 5 11.83 18.27 -4.76
N LEU A 6 11.97 16.96 -4.63
CA LEU A 6 11.78 16.05 -5.74
C LEU A 6 10.31 16.13 -6.15
N ILE A 7 10.05 16.85 -7.25
CA ILE A 7 8.73 16.85 -7.86
C ILE A 7 8.54 15.47 -8.48
N VAL A 8 7.83 14.60 -7.77
CA VAL A 8 7.53 13.22 -8.19
C VAL A 8 6.72 13.21 -9.50
N GLY A 9 6.01 14.31 -9.83
CA GLY A 9 5.20 14.51 -11.04
C GLY A 9 5.90 14.44 -12.39
N GLN A 10 7.14 13.92 -12.45
CA GLN A 10 7.88 13.73 -13.69
C GLN A 10 8.20 12.26 -14.01
N LEU A 11 7.55 11.31 -13.37
CA LEU A 11 7.61 9.92 -13.82
C LEU A 11 6.75 9.79 -15.07
N GLY A 12 7.36 9.98 -16.23
CA GLY A 12 6.70 9.64 -17.49
C GLY A 12 6.32 8.15 -17.52
N PRO A 13 5.31 7.77 -18.32
CA PRO A 13 4.64 6.45 -18.28
C PRO A 13 5.56 5.25 -18.59
N SER A 14 6.84 5.44 -18.87
CA SER A 14 7.72 4.34 -19.29
C SER A 14 9.17 4.47 -18.81
N SER A 15 9.51 5.43 -17.96
CA SER A 15 10.90 5.63 -17.56
C SER A 15 11.18 5.13 -16.15
N HIS A 16 12.04 4.13 -16.04
CA HIS A 16 12.72 3.85 -14.78
C HIS A 16 13.49 5.10 -14.34
N LYS A 17 13.30 5.53 -13.12
CA LYS A 17 14.03 6.66 -12.53
C LYS A 17 14.83 6.18 -11.34
N THR A 18 16.11 6.52 -11.30
CA THR A 18 16.92 6.36 -10.10
C THR A 18 16.96 7.68 -9.35
N VAL A 19 16.69 7.63 -8.06
CA VAL A 19 16.73 8.79 -7.18
C VAL A 19 17.62 8.47 -5.99
N ASP A 20 18.46 9.41 -5.59
CA ASP A 20 19.19 9.34 -4.34
C ASP A 20 18.37 10.05 -3.25
N ILE A 21 17.99 9.33 -2.23
CA ILE A 21 17.27 9.85 -1.07
C ILE A 21 18.14 9.62 0.15
N TYR A 22 18.86 10.65 0.56
CA TYR A 22 19.73 10.64 1.73
C TYR A 22 20.71 9.44 1.76
N GLY A 23 21.32 9.15 0.61
CA GLY A 23 22.29 8.07 0.42
C GLY A 23 21.67 6.69 0.07
N LEU A 24 20.36 6.61 -0.07
CA LEU A 24 19.68 5.45 -0.64
C LEU A 24 19.45 5.67 -2.14
N ASN A 25 20.05 4.83 -2.96
CA ASN A 25 19.84 4.82 -4.40
C ASN A 25 18.59 4.00 -4.73
N LEU A 26 17.44 4.64 -4.76
CA LEU A 26 16.18 3.99 -5.06
C LEU A 26 15.92 3.99 -6.58
N LYS A 27 15.55 2.83 -7.12
CA LYS A 27 15.06 2.73 -8.49
C LYS A 27 13.54 2.67 -8.44
N LEU A 28 12.89 3.62 -9.11
CA LEU A 28 11.45 3.70 -9.27
C LEU A 28 11.04 3.13 -10.63
N GLU A 29 10.13 2.17 -10.61
CA GLU A 29 9.61 1.48 -11.78
C GLU A 29 8.08 1.64 -11.85
N PRO A 30 7.57 2.52 -12.71
CA PRO A 30 6.14 2.69 -12.90
C PRO A 30 5.50 1.39 -13.44
N VAL A 31 4.38 0.98 -12.84
CA VAL A 31 3.62 -0.22 -13.28
C VAL A 31 2.60 0.15 -14.34
N SER A 32 2.01 1.33 -14.21
CA SER A 32 1.09 1.89 -15.20
C SER A 32 1.30 3.41 -15.34
N PRO A 33 0.75 4.03 -16.38
CA PRO A 33 0.88 5.48 -16.56
C PRO A 33 0.30 6.31 -15.42
N SER A 34 -0.84 5.93 -14.86
CA SER A 34 -1.58 6.73 -13.88
C SER A 34 -1.30 6.34 -12.43
N MET A 35 -1.00 5.07 -12.15
CA MET A 35 -0.85 4.57 -10.79
C MET A 35 0.13 3.39 -10.71
N GLY A 36 0.57 3.10 -9.48
CA GLY A 36 1.44 1.98 -9.18
C GLY A 36 2.91 2.27 -9.50
N THR A 37 3.78 2.05 -8.51
CA THR A 37 5.23 2.16 -8.67
C THR A 37 5.91 1.12 -7.81
N ILE A 38 6.84 0.35 -8.41
CA ILE A 38 7.73 -0.52 -7.65
C ILE A 38 8.95 0.29 -7.22
N VAL A 39 9.26 0.21 -5.94
CA VAL A 39 10.44 0.84 -5.33
C VAL A 39 11.45 -0.26 -5.04
N HIS A 40 12.61 -0.15 -5.68
CA HIS A 40 13.72 -1.07 -5.48
C HIS A 40 14.84 -0.38 -4.71
N GLY A 41 15.66 -1.17 -4.00
CA GLY A 41 16.86 -0.68 -3.31
C GLY A 41 16.61 -0.12 -1.92
N ILE A 42 15.49 -0.49 -1.29
CA ILE A 42 15.15 -0.16 0.08
C ILE A 42 14.93 -1.43 0.90
N ASP A 43 15.37 -1.42 2.14
CA ASP A 43 15.05 -2.41 3.17
C ASP A 43 14.11 -1.76 4.19
N LEU A 44 12.86 -2.19 4.24
CA LEU A 44 11.85 -1.62 5.12
C LEU A 44 12.13 -1.87 6.60
N GLU A 45 12.88 -2.91 6.95
CA GLU A 45 13.29 -3.19 8.33
C GLU A 45 14.23 -2.13 8.89
N THR A 46 15.09 -1.56 8.03
CA THR A 46 16.20 -0.70 8.45
C THR A 46 16.12 0.74 7.97
N ASP A 47 15.68 0.97 6.74
CA ASP A 47 15.80 2.28 6.07
C ASP A 47 14.67 3.25 6.45
N CYS A 48 13.51 2.73 6.84
CA CYS A 48 12.35 3.55 7.22
C CYS A 48 12.47 4.22 8.60
N LYS A 49 13.65 4.14 9.22
CA LYS A 49 13.98 4.90 10.44
C LYS A 49 14.32 6.37 10.18
N LYS A 50 14.52 6.75 8.90
CA LYS A 50 14.87 8.11 8.48
C LYS A 50 13.60 8.86 8.10
N PRO A 51 13.23 9.97 8.77
CA PRO A 51 12.02 10.73 8.48
C PRO A 51 11.92 11.16 7.02
N GLU A 52 13.05 11.50 6.40
CA GLU A 52 13.10 11.96 5.02
C GLU A 52 12.76 10.86 4.01
N VAL A 53 13.14 9.62 4.32
CA VAL A 53 12.77 8.45 3.51
C VAL A 53 11.27 8.20 3.63
N VAL A 54 10.72 8.29 4.83
CA VAL A 54 9.28 8.16 5.10
C VAL A 54 8.49 9.24 4.36
N GLU A 55 8.92 10.49 4.43
CA GLU A 55 8.28 11.61 3.73
C GLU A 55 8.31 11.40 2.21
N PHE A 56 9.44 10.96 1.67
CA PHE A 56 9.55 10.62 0.23
C PHE A 56 8.57 9.51 -0.15
N LEU A 57 8.52 8.42 0.62
CA LEU A 57 7.62 7.30 0.34
C LEU A 57 6.15 7.72 0.46
N ARG A 58 5.82 8.56 1.44
CA ARG A 58 4.47 9.12 1.61
C ARG A 58 4.06 9.94 0.39
N ASN A 59 4.91 10.84 -0.08
CA ASN A 59 4.62 11.68 -1.24
C ASN A 59 4.49 10.83 -2.52
N LEU A 60 5.38 9.85 -2.70
CA LEU A 60 5.30 8.90 -3.80
C LEU A 60 3.99 8.09 -3.76
N TRP A 61 3.58 7.62 -2.58
CA TRP A 61 2.32 6.89 -2.40
C TRP A 61 1.11 7.79 -2.73
N LEU A 62 1.05 9.01 -2.20
CA LEU A 62 -0.03 9.94 -2.49
C LEU A 62 -0.14 10.27 -3.98
N GLU A 63 0.97 10.33 -4.70
CA GLU A 63 0.96 10.57 -6.14
C GLU A 63 0.60 9.31 -6.93
N ARG A 64 1.22 8.17 -6.56
CA ARG A 64 1.10 6.91 -7.32
C ARG A 64 0.01 5.98 -6.82
N ARG A 65 -0.70 6.30 -5.74
CA ARG A 65 -1.81 5.54 -5.11
C ARG A 65 -1.39 4.18 -4.54
N VAL A 66 -0.52 3.45 -5.23
CA VAL A 66 0.02 2.16 -4.80
C VAL A 66 1.52 2.19 -4.98
N ILE A 67 2.26 1.86 -3.93
CA ILE A 67 3.70 1.62 -4.00
C ILE A 67 3.98 0.17 -3.58
N MET A 68 4.87 -0.48 -4.28
CA MET A 68 5.22 -1.87 -4.06
C MET A 68 6.72 -1.98 -3.78
N PHE A 69 7.06 -2.87 -2.88
CA PHE A 69 8.44 -3.14 -2.51
C PHE A 69 8.77 -4.59 -2.80
N ARG A 70 9.87 -4.85 -3.47
CA ARG A 70 10.38 -6.20 -3.73
C ARG A 70 11.54 -6.51 -2.78
N GLY A 71 11.79 -7.81 -2.55
CA GLY A 71 12.93 -8.23 -1.74
C GLY A 71 12.75 -7.96 -0.24
N GLN A 72 11.53 -8.05 0.28
CA GLN A 72 11.21 -7.79 1.69
C GLN A 72 10.92 -9.09 2.47
N GLU A 73 11.53 -10.19 2.08
CA GLU A 73 11.31 -11.50 2.71
C GLU A 73 11.70 -11.52 4.18
N ASN A 74 12.69 -10.69 4.54
CA ASN A 74 13.21 -10.57 5.91
C ASN A 74 12.44 -9.58 6.79
N LEU A 75 11.46 -8.85 6.25
CA LEU A 75 10.67 -7.91 7.04
C LEU A 75 9.91 -8.65 8.12
N SER A 76 10.26 -8.37 9.38
CA SER A 76 9.62 -8.97 10.55
C SER A 76 8.20 -8.42 10.76
N ARG A 77 7.41 -9.07 11.63
CA ARG A 77 6.10 -8.52 12.04
C ARG A 77 6.27 -7.19 12.78
N ASP A 78 7.26 -7.09 13.66
CA ASP A 78 7.59 -5.83 14.34
C ASP A 78 8.04 -4.74 13.37
N GLY A 79 8.83 -5.12 12.36
CA GLY A 79 9.27 -4.22 11.30
C GLY A 79 8.09 -3.71 10.47
N LEU A 80 7.13 -4.58 10.14
CA LEU A 80 5.90 -4.23 9.43
C LEU A 80 5.05 -3.22 10.23
N ILE A 81 4.88 -3.45 11.53
CA ILE A 81 4.18 -2.53 12.43
C ILE A 81 4.88 -1.17 12.47
N LYS A 82 6.19 -1.15 12.72
CA LYS A 82 6.98 0.09 12.76
C LYS A 82 6.95 0.85 11.45
N PHE A 83 6.98 0.13 10.33
CA PHE A 83 6.84 0.74 9.02
C PHE A 83 5.45 1.38 8.84
N ALA A 84 4.39 0.69 9.26
CA ALA A 84 3.03 1.22 9.17
C ALA A 84 2.84 2.46 10.07
N GLU A 85 3.36 2.45 11.30
CA GLU A 85 3.33 3.58 12.23
C GLU A 85 3.98 4.85 11.66
N CYS A 86 4.93 4.72 10.74
CA CYS A 86 5.53 5.87 10.06
C CYS A 86 4.51 6.68 9.23
N PHE A 87 3.39 6.09 8.85
CA PHE A 87 2.36 6.74 8.03
C PHE A 87 1.16 7.22 8.85
N GLY A 88 1.01 6.79 10.08
CA GLY A 88 -0.07 7.19 10.97
C GLY A 88 -0.37 6.18 12.07
N GLU A 89 -1.42 6.43 12.82
CA GLU A 89 -1.91 5.49 13.83
C GLU A 89 -2.44 4.23 13.15
N LEU A 90 -2.11 3.08 13.75
CA LEU A 90 -2.64 1.80 13.26
C LEU A 90 -4.13 1.72 13.55
N GLY A 91 -4.90 1.29 12.58
CA GLY A 91 -6.30 0.95 12.77
C GLY A 91 -6.41 -0.30 13.65
N SER A 92 -7.08 -0.20 14.80
CA SER A 92 -7.34 -1.38 15.61
C SER A 92 -8.46 -2.20 14.98
N HIS A 93 -8.18 -3.44 14.62
CA HIS A 93 -9.20 -4.40 14.17
C HIS A 93 -10.06 -4.94 15.33
N HIS A 94 -9.81 -4.50 16.57
CA HIS A 94 -10.49 -5.01 17.76
C HIS A 94 -12.01 -4.77 17.78
N GLY A 95 -12.51 -3.71 17.12
CA GLY A 95 -13.94 -3.45 17.00
C GLY A 95 -14.60 -4.06 15.76
N GLU A 96 -13.81 -4.60 14.84
CA GLU A 96 -14.30 -5.12 13.55
C GLU A 96 -14.50 -6.63 13.55
N ARG A 97 -13.90 -7.33 14.51
CA ARG A 97 -14.00 -8.80 14.63
C ARG A 97 -15.43 -9.32 14.73
N ASP A 98 -16.33 -8.53 15.34
CA ASP A 98 -17.72 -8.91 15.53
C ASP A 98 -18.56 -8.81 14.25
N HIS A 99 -18.04 -8.14 13.21
CA HIS A 99 -18.77 -7.87 11.97
C HIS A 99 -18.26 -8.65 10.75
N ILE A 100 -17.11 -9.33 10.88
CA ILE A 100 -16.55 -10.17 9.81
C ILE A 100 -16.45 -11.62 10.36
N PRO A 101 -17.50 -12.44 10.22
CA PRO A 101 -17.54 -13.81 10.76
C PRO A 101 -16.43 -14.73 10.25
N SER A 102 -15.77 -14.36 9.16
CA SER A 102 -14.67 -15.10 8.53
C SER A 102 -13.33 -14.38 8.61
N ALA A 103 -13.21 -13.31 9.40
CA ALA A 103 -11.94 -12.64 9.56
C ALA A 103 -10.91 -13.60 10.16
N PRO A 104 -9.78 -13.84 9.48
CA PRO A 104 -8.72 -14.65 10.02
C PRO A 104 -8.17 -13.97 11.27
N MET A 105 -7.86 -14.78 12.25
CA MET A 105 -7.49 -14.30 13.57
C MET A 105 -6.14 -13.57 13.50
N SER A 106 -6.10 -12.32 13.94
CA SER A 106 -4.87 -11.73 14.45
C SER A 106 -4.42 -12.58 15.65
N SER A 107 -3.13 -12.83 15.79
CA SER A 107 -2.62 -13.48 16.99
C SER A 107 -2.72 -12.52 18.19
N ASP A 108 -2.83 -13.05 19.41
CA ASP A 108 -2.79 -12.21 20.61
C ASP A 108 -1.48 -11.43 20.72
N GLU A 109 -0.41 -11.93 20.11
CA GLU A 109 0.91 -11.30 20.06
C GLU A 109 0.95 -10.11 19.08
N TYR A 110 0.19 -10.18 17.96
CA TYR A 110 0.16 -9.16 16.92
C TYR A 110 -1.29 -8.81 16.56
N PRO A 111 -1.98 -8.09 17.45
CA PRO A 111 -3.40 -7.78 17.27
C PRO A 111 -3.68 -6.87 16.07
N ASP A 112 -2.70 -6.09 15.64
CA ASP A 112 -2.80 -5.15 14.53
C ASP A 112 -2.46 -5.78 13.15
N ILE A 113 -2.05 -7.07 13.15
CA ILE A 113 -1.77 -7.80 11.91
C ILE A 113 -2.89 -8.80 11.64
N LEU A 114 -3.54 -8.64 10.50
CA LEU A 114 -4.52 -9.56 9.99
C LEU A 114 -3.84 -10.59 9.07
N GLU A 115 -3.88 -11.87 9.43
CA GLU A 115 -3.37 -12.95 8.56
C GLU A 115 -4.49 -13.46 7.66
N LEU A 116 -4.32 -13.30 6.35
CA LEU A 116 -5.24 -13.82 5.34
C LEU A 116 -4.63 -15.06 4.70
N LYS A 117 -5.35 -16.17 4.74
CA LYS A 117 -4.95 -17.43 4.08
C LYS A 117 -6.07 -17.85 3.13
N SER A 118 -5.69 -18.02 1.86
CA SER A 118 -6.62 -18.53 0.85
C SER A 118 -6.05 -19.78 0.18
N GLY A 119 -6.92 -20.64 -0.34
CA GLY A 119 -6.55 -21.89 -1.02
C GLY A 119 -7.79 -22.60 -1.52
N GLU A 120 -7.64 -23.78 -2.12
CA GLU A 120 -8.76 -24.55 -2.69
C GLU A 120 -9.91 -24.78 -1.72
N LYS A 121 -9.61 -25.00 -0.43
CA LYS A 121 -10.62 -25.25 0.63
C LYS A 121 -11.13 -23.98 1.31
N SER A 122 -10.49 -22.84 1.07
CA SER A 122 -10.85 -21.55 1.63
C SER A 122 -10.57 -20.47 0.58
N PRO A 123 -11.48 -20.30 -0.39
CA PRO A 123 -11.31 -19.27 -1.41
C PRO A 123 -11.28 -17.88 -0.77
N SER A 124 -10.57 -16.95 -1.40
CA SER A 124 -10.53 -15.56 -0.94
C SER A 124 -11.93 -14.97 -0.89
N ALA A 125 -12.26 -14.31 0.22
CA ALA A 125 -13.51 -13.58 0.36
C ALA A 125 -13.50 -12.24 -0.40
N ALA A 126 -12.31 -11.74 -0.76
CA ALA A 126 -12.12 -10.45 -1.44
C ALA A 126 -12.02 -10.65 -2.95
N SER A 127 -13.11 -11.07 -3.59
CA SER A 127 -13.20 -11.25 -5.05
C SER A 127 -13.86 -10.08 -5.78
N GLU A 128 -14.37 -9.09 -5.05
CA GLU A 128 -15.06 -7.92 -5.60
C GLU A 128 -14.22 -6.65 -5.40
N TRP A 129 -14.45 -5.66 -6.28
CA TRP A 129 -13.86 -4.34 -6.12
C TRP A 129 -14.39 -3.66 -4.86
N HIS A 130 -13.48 -3.26 -3.98
CA HIS A 130 -13.82 -2.60 -2.72
C HIS A 130 -12.70 -1.64 -2.29
N SER A 131 -12.99 -0.82 -1.32
CA SER A 131 -12.02 -0.15 -0.47
C SER A 131 -12.22 -0.64 0.95
N ASP A 132 -11.12 -0.80 1.71
CA ASP A 132 -11.18 -1.34 3.05
C ASP A 132 -11.93 -0.42 4.01
N ALA A 133 -12.74 -1.01 4.88
CA ALA A 133 -13.43 -0.35 5.99
C ALA A 133 -14.20 0.94 5.62
N THR A 134 -14.76 1.03 4.41
CA THR A 134 -15.52 2.22 3.95
C THR A 134 -16.81 2.48 4.74
N TRP A 135 -17.29 1.49 5.47
CA TRP A 135 -18.42 1.59 6.40
C TRP A 135 -18.05 2.31 7.71
N SER A 136 -16.76 2.46 8.00
CA SER A 136 -16.30 3.16 9.20
C SER A 136 -16.49 4.68 9.06
N PRO A 137 -16.95 5.39 10.10
CA PRO A 137 -16.98 6.85 10.11
C PRO A 137 -15.58 7.49 9.96
N ARG A 138 -14.54 6.74 10.25
CA ARG A 138 -13.14 7.11 10.08
C ARG A 138 -12.41 5.97 9.36
N PRO A 139 -12.54 5.86 8.05
CA PRO A 139 -11.88 4.83 7.29
C PRO A 139 -10.35 5.01 7.37
N PRO A 140 -9.58 3.92 7.27
CA PRO A 140 -8.12 4.00 7.23
C PRO A 140 -7.67 4.79 6.00
N MET A 141 -6.57 5.52 6.14
CA MET A 141 -5.96 6.26 5.02
C MET A 141 -5.45 5.32 3.93
N GLY A 142 -5.09 4.10 4.29
CA GLY A 142 -4.61 3.06 3.40
C GLY A 142 -4.31 1.78 4.14
N SER A 143 -3.91 0.75 3.39
CA SER A 143 -3.59 -0.58 3.89
C SER A 143 -2.18 -0.97 3.47
N ILE A 144 -1.50 -1.76 4.29
CA ILE A 144 -0.21 -2.36 3.97
C ILE A 144 -0.39 -3.87 3.91
N LEU A 145 -0.14 -4.45 2.75
CA LEU A 145 -0.23 -5.88 2.53
C LEU A 145 1.16 -6.47 2.29
N ILE A 146 1.51 -7.48 3.06
CA ILE A 146 2.71 -8.28 2.82
C ILE A 146 2.29 -9.69 2.35
N CYS A 147 2.75 -10.10 1.17
CA CYS A 147 2.54 -11.44 0.64
C CYS A 147 3.69 -12.35 1.10
N ARG A 148 3.40 -13.33 1.93
CA ARG A 148 4.38 -14.32 2.40
C ARG A 148 4.46 -15.54 1.51
N GLU A 149 3.34 -15.98 0.99
CA GLU A 149 3.24 -17.12 0.10
C GLU A 149 2.33 -16.76 -1.06
N ALA A 150 2.78 -16.95 -2.28
CA ALA A 150 2.00 -16.73 -3.48
C ALA A 150 1.95 -18.02 -4.30
N PRO A 151 0.82 -18.35 -4.93
CA PRO A 151 0.76 -19.45 -5.87
C PRO A 151 1.64 -19.15 -7.10
N PRO A 152 2.13 -20.17 -7.82
CA PRO A 152 2.92 -19.97 -9.02
C PRO A 152 2.13 -19.31 -10.17
N VAL A 153 0.80 -19.39 -10.12
CA VAL A 153 -0.12 -18.81 -11.12
C VAL A 153 -1.38 -18.31 -10.41
N GLY A 154 -1.82 -17.10 -10.73
CA GLY A 154 -3.03 -16.48 -10.17
C GLY A 154 -2.82 -15.91 -8.78
N GLY A 155 -3.91 -15.51 -8.15
CA GLY A 155 -3.87 -14.85 -6.83
C GLY A 155 -3.43 -13.40 -6.89
N ASP A 156 -3.52 -12.77 -8.06
CA ASP A 156 -3.14 -11.38 -8.24
C ASP A 156 -4.05 -10.43 -7.48
N THR A 157 -3.46 -9.40 -6.88
CA THR A 157 -4.21 -8.27 -6.33
C THR A 157 -4.27 -7.17 -7.38
N ASN A 158 -5.49 -6.86 -7.81
CA ASN A 158 -5.75 -5.81 -8.79
C ASN A 158 -6.13 -4.51 -8.10
N PHE A 159 -5.66 -3.38 -8.65
CA PHE A 159 -5.96 -2.05 -8.16
C PHE A 159 -6.57 -1.20 -9.25
N CYS A 160 -7.48 -0.29 -8.89
CA CYS A 160 -8.00 0.73 -9.81
C CYS A 160 -7.82 2.13 -9.22
N ASP A 161 -7.61 3.11 -10.10
CA ASP A 161 -7.46 4.51 -9.75
C ASP A 161 -8.84 5.17 -9.59
N ALA A 162 -9.35 5.25 -8.36
CA ALA A 162 -10.63 5.86 -8.06
C ALA A 162 -10.65 7.38 -8.34
N TYR A 163 -9.50 8.06 -8.27
CA TYR A 163 -9.40 9.47 -8.67
C TYR A 163 -9.62 9.61 -10.20
N GLY A 164 -8.93 8.80 -10.99
CA GLY A 164 -9.12 8.78 -12.43
C GLY A 164 -10.54 8.38 -12.84
N LEU A 165 -11.15 7.43 -12.11
CA LEU A 165 -12.55 7.07 -12.31
C LEU A 165 -13.46 8.26 -12.04
N TRP A 166 -13.30 8.95 -10.91
CA TRP A 166 -14.09 10.13 -10.57
C TRP A 166 -13.94 11.23 -11.60
N GLU A 167 -12.71 11.56 -12.00
CA GLU A 167 -12.46 12.60 -12.99
C GLU A 167 -13.08 12.29 -14.34
N GLY A 168 -13.08 11.00 -14.72
CA GLY A 168 -13.69 10.53 -15.98
C GLY A 168 -15.20 10.45 -15.99
N LEU A 169 -15.88 10.58 -14.84
CA LEU A 169 -17.34 10.55 -14.78
C LEU A 169 -17.96 11.77 -15.47
N HIS A 170 -19.04 11.54 -16.20
CA HIS A 170 -19.85 12.64 -16.74
C HIS A 170 -20.44 13.48 -15.61
N PRO A 171 -20.54 14.83 -15.75
CA PRO A 171 -21.08 15.70 -14.70
C PRO A 171 -22.43 15.25 -14.15
N SER A 172 -23.34 14.80 -15.00
CA SER A 172 -24.68 14.33 -14.55
C SER A 172 -24.63 13.08 -13.68
N ILE A 173 -23.53 12.32 -13.70
CA ILE A 173 -23.33 11.16 -12.80
C ILE A 173 -22.71 11.64 -11.50
N LYS A 174 -21.74 12.57 -11.55
CA LYS A 174 -21.15 13.18 -10.36
C LYS A 174 -22.18 13.84 -9.47
N ASP A 175 -23.24 14.40 -10.04
CA ASP A 175 -24.34 15.04 -9.32
C ASP A 175 -25.28 14.05 -8.59
N GLN A 176 -25.14 12.75 -8.84
CA GLN A 176 -26.01 11.67 -8.30
C GLN A 176 -25.32 10.82 -7.23
N VAL A 177 -24.00 10.93 -7.02
CA VAL A 177 -23.19 10.08 -6.13
C VAL A 177 -22.48 10.85 -5.02
#